data_0e9e4cc0b43c93f8c3fab8fafdc42e83
#
_entry.id   0e9e4cc0b43c93f8c3fab8fafdc42e83
#
_cell.length_a   1.000
_cell.length_b   1.000
_cell.length_c   1.000
_cell.angle_alpha   90.00
_cell.angle_beta   90.00
_cell.angle_gamma   90.00
#
_symmetry.space_group_name_H-M   'P 1'
#
loop_
_entity.id
_entity.type
_entity.pdbx_description
1 polymer ?
#
loop_
_entity_poly.entity_id
_entity_poly.type
_entity_poly.pdbx_seq_one_letter_code
_entity_poly.pdbx_strand_id
1 'polypeptide(L)'
;ARSSLRDLSDGQATSDVIMKCYFRMGDVVADRRNLQRGVGMTPAEFAARLEEAGLPGDAVRRLTRLFETVRYGDRKPGPKDVNEAVACLTSILQYCEEPV
;
A
#
# COMPACT_ATOMS: atom_id res chain seq x y z
N ALA A 1 -3.96 -28.83 -10.69
CA ALA A 1 -3.46 -27.64 -11.35
C ALA A 1 -3.60 -26.43 -10.48
N ARG A 2 -4.75 -26.23 -9.86
CA ARG A 2 -4.93 -25.08 -9.00
C ARG A 2 -4.04 -25.12 -7.77
N SER A 3 -3.82 -26.32 -7.22
CA SER A 3 -2.91 -26.45 -6.08
C SER A 3 -1.51 -26.02 -6.46
N SER A 4 -1.07 -26.47 -7.62
CA SER A 4 0.26 -26.12 -8.10
C SER A 4 0.41 -24.63 -8.25
N LEU A 5 -0.59 -24.01 -8.84
CA LEU A 5 -0.56 -22.58 -9.02
C LEU A 5 -0.48 -21.85 -7.69
N ARG A 6 -1.24 -22.33 -6.72
CA ARG A 6 -1.22 -21.73 -5.40
C ARG A 6 0.14 -21.87 -4.76
N ASP A 7 0.74 -23.05 -4.88
CA ASP A 7 2.05 -23.29 -4.30
C ASP A 7 3.11 -22.42 -4.93
N LEU A 8 3.09 -22.32 -6.26
CA LEU A 8 4.07 -21.54 -6.99
C LEU A 8 3.94 -20.06 -6.71
N SER A 9 2.74 -19.58 -6.52
CA SER A 9 2.50 -18.16 -6.39
C SER A 9 2.36 -17.72 -4.94
N ASP A 10 2.67 -18.57 -3.98
CA ASP A 10 2.43 -18.27 -2.59
C ASP A 10 3.11 -16.95 -2.17
N GLY A 11 4.42 -16.87 -2.33
CA GLY A 11 5.13 -15.65 -2.02
C GLY A 11 4.79 -14.52 -2.98
N GLN A 12 4.56 -14.88 -4.24
CA GLN A 12 4.23 -13.89 -5.26
C GLN A 12 2.83 -13.32 -5.03
N ALA A 13 1.89 -14.17 -4.64
CA ALA A 13 0.54 -13.69 -4.34
C ALA A 13 0.55 -12.72 -3.17
N THR A 14 1.37 -12.99 -2.17
CA THR A 14 1.52 -12.10 -1.03
C THR A 14 2.06 -10.75 -1.46
N SER A 15 3.10 -10.76 -2.29
CA SER A 15 3.68 -9.54 -2.83
C SER A 15 2.65 -8.77 -3.65
N ASP A 16 1.90 -9.47 -4.48
CA ASP A 16 0.89 -8.84 -5.33
C ASP A 16 -0.18 -8.15 -4.50
N VAL A 17 -0.61 -8.77 -3.41
CA VAL A 17 -1.62 -8.16 -2.55
C VAL A 17 -1.10 -6.87 -1.95
N ILE A 18 0.13 -6.88 -1.46
CA ILE A 18 0.73 -5.70 -0.86
C ILE A 18 0.85 -4.59 -1.90
N MET A 19 1.30 -4.93 -3.10
CA MET A 19 1.42 -3.94 -4.15
C MET A 19 0.07 -3.37 -4.56
N LYS A 20 -0.94 -4.23 -4.63
CA LYS A 20 -2.28 -3.78 -4.95
C LYS A 20 -2.83 -2.84 -3.89
N CYS A 21 -2.55 -3.14 -2.62
CA CYS A 21 -2.97 -2.25 -1.54
C CYS A 21 -2.33 -0.88 -1.69
N TYR A 22 -1.06 -0.84 -2.01
CA TYR A 22 -0.36 0.42 -2.18
C TYR A 22 -0.93 1.22 -3.35
N PHE A 23 -1.12 0.56 -4.49
CA PHE A 23 -1.65 1.24 -5.67
C PHE A 23 -3.09 1.67 -5.45
N ARG A 24 -3.86 0.87 -4.73
CA ARG A 24 -5.24 1.26 -4.40
C ARG A 24 -5.25 2.52 -3.54
N MET A 25 -4.33 2.60 -2.59
CA MET A 25 -4.19 3.81 -1.80
C MET A 25 -3.96 5.02 -2.71
N GLY A 26 -3.04 4.89 -3.66
CA GLY A 26 -2.75 5.98 -4.58
C GLY A 26 -3.97 6.40 -5.38
N ASP A 27 -4.74 5.41 -5.86
CA ASP A 27 -5.95 5.69 -6.63
C ASP A 27 -6.99 6.43 -5.80
N VAL A 28 -7.18 5.98 -4.57
CA VAL A 28 -8.21 6.55 -3.70
C VAL A 28 -7.86 7.98 -3.31
N VAL A 29 -6.59 8.21 -2.93
CA VAL A 29 -6.22 9.57 -2.53
C VAL A 29 -6.24 10.52 -3.72
N ALA A 30 -5.94 10.03 -4.92
CA ALA A 30 -6.04 10.85 -6.11
C ALA A 30 -7.49 11.22 -6.39
N ASP A 31 -8.38 10.26 -6.24
CA ASP A 31 -9.80 10.44 -6.53
C ASP A 31 -10.51 11.26 -5.45
N ARG A 32 -10.23 10.95 -4.19
CA ARG A 32 -11.00 11.54 -3.08
C ARG A 32 -10.36 12.81 -2.52
N ARG A 33 -9.05 12.93 -2.60
CA ARG A 33 -8.34 14.06 -2.02
C ARG A 33 -7.55 14.86 -3.04
N ASN A 34 -7.65 14.48 -4.30
CA ASN A 34 -6.94 15.17 -5.38
C ASN A 34 -5.43 15.21 -5.13
N LEU A 35 -4.90 14.16 -4.54
CA LEU A 35 -3.47 14.04 -4.24
C LEU A 35 -2.86 13.04 -5.20
N GLN A 36 -2.10 13.52 -6.16
CA GLN A 36 -1.51 12.67 -7.16
C GLN A 36 -0.01 12.59 -6.98
N ARG A 37 0.52 11.43 -7.34
CA ARG A 37 1.95 11.21 -7.30
C ARG A 37 2.61 11.96 -8.44
N GLY A 38 3.58 12.80 -8.10
CA GLY A 38 4.29 13.56 -9.12
C GLY A 38 5.27 12.69 -9.89
N VAL A 39 5.61 13.13 -11.09
CA VAL A 39 6.60 12.45 -11.91
C VAL A 39 7.94 12.48 -11.18
N GLY A 40 8.57 11.31 -11.05
CA GLY A 40 9.86 11.21 -10.37
C GLY A 40 9.78 11.22 -8.86
N MET A 41 8.58 11.29 -8.29
CA MET A 41 8.43 11.28 -6.84
C MET A 41 8.64 9.86 -6.31
N THR A 42 9.46 9.75 -5.27
CA THR A 42 9.68 8.46 -4.63
C THR A 42 8.49 8.11 -3.74
N PRO A 43 8.34 6.82 -3.38
CA PRO A 43 7.28 6.45 -2.44
C PRO A 43 7.37 7.20 -1.12
N ALA A 44 8.58 7.43 -0.61
CA ALA A 44 8.76 8.16 0.64
C ALA A 44 8.30 9.61 0.50
N GLU A 45 8.59 10.22 -0.63
CA GLU A 45 8.16 11.60 -0.89
C GLU A 45 6.65 11.70 -0.98
N PHE A 46 6.04 10.72 -1.65
CA PHE A 46 4.60 10.69 -1.76
C PHE A 46 3.95 10.48 -0.38
N ALA A 47 4.54 9.60 0.43
CA ALA A 47 4.05 9.37 1.80
C ALA A 47 4.07 10.67 2.60
N ALA A 48 5.16 11.41 2.50
CA ALA A 48 5.26 12.69 3.22
C ALA A 48 4.17 13.66 2.77
N ARG A 49 3.89 13.68 1.47
CA ARG A 49 2.85 14.54 0.94
C ARG A 49 1.48 14.16 1.50
N LEU A 50 1.21 12.85 1.59
CA LEU A 50 -0.06 12.39 2.13
C LEU A 50 -0.20 12.73 3.61
N GLU A 51 0.89 12.63 4.36
CA GLU A 51 0.87 13.01 5.77
C GLU A 51 0.60 14.49 5.94
N GLU A 52 1.21 15.32 5.11
CA GLU A 52 1.00 16.75 5.17
C GLU A 52 -0.45 17.10 4.86
N ALA A 53 -1.09 16.30 4.03
CA ALA A 53 -2.49 16.51 3.68
C ALA A 53 -3.45 16.04 4.76
N GLY A 54 -2.92 15.43 5.83
CA GLY A 54 -3.76 15.03 6.96
C GLY A 54 -4.12 13.57 7.02
N LEU A 55 -3.62 12.76 6.09
CA LEU A 55 -3.91 11.32 6.14
C LEU A 55 -3.22 10.68 7.34
N PRO A 56 -3.71 9.51 7.79
CA PRO A 56 -3.09 8.84 8.96
C PRO A 56 -1.66 8.44 8.62
N GLY A 57 -0.71 9.18 9.19
CA GLY A 57 0.70 9.05 8.83
C GLY A 57 1.27 7.67 9.12
N ASP A 58 0.86 7.08 10.26
CA ASP A 58 1.34 5.76 10.61
C ASP A 58 0.95 4.72 9.55
N ALA A 59 -0.32 4.74 9.14
CA ALA A 59 -0.79 3.81 8.11
C ALA A 59 -0.10 4.04 6.79
N VAL A 60 0.05 5.31 6.41
CA VAL A 60 0.71 5.66 5.14
C VAL A 60 2.16 5.17 5.14
N ARG A 61 2.89 5.44 6.22
CA ARG A 61 4.30 5.06 6.29
C ARG A 61 4.48 3.55 6.29
N ARG A 62 3.64 2.83 7.03
CA ARG A 62 3.74 1.38 7.10
C ARG A 62 3.47 0.74 5.75
N LEU A 63 2.41 1.18 5.08
CA LEU A 63 2.07 0.62 3.78
C LEU A 63 3.16 0.94 2.76
N THR A 64 3.71 2.15 2.81
CA THR A 64 4.79 2.54 1.93
C THR A 64 6.02 1.65 2.15
N ARG A 65 6.34 1.38 3.41
CA ARG A 65 7.49 0.54 3.74
C ARG A 65 7.29 -0.89 3.24
N LEU A 66 6.09 -1.41 3.41
CA LEU A 66 5.79 -2.75 2.90
C LEU A 66 5.95 -2.81 1.39
N PHE A 67 5.44 -1.79 0.71
CA PHE A 67 5.59 -1.70 -0.74
C PHE A 67 7.05 -1.69 -1.15
N GLU A 68 7.87 -0.91 -0.47
CA GLU A 68 9.29 -0.82 -0.78
C GLU A 68 10.00 -2.13 -0.53
N THR A 69 9.65 -2.82 0.55
CA THR A 69 10.23 -4.12 0.86
C THR A 69 9.96 -5.12 -0.27
N VAL A 70 8.73 -5.13 -0.76
CA VAL A 70 8.35 -6.01 -1.86
C VAL A 70 9.05 -5.61 -3.14
N ARG A 71 9.06 -4.32 -3.42
CA ARG A 71 9.61 -3.82 -4.67
C ARG A 71 11.11 -4.07 -4.77
N TYR A 72 11.83 -3.89 -3.68
CA TYR A 72 13.28 -4.05 -3.70
C TYR A 72 13.73 -5.47 -3.35
N GLY A 73 12.79 -6.32 -2.93
CA GLY A 73 13.11 -7.71 -2.69
C GLY A 73 13.97 -7.97 -1.48
N ASP A 74 13.95 -7.07 -0.49
CA ASP A 74 14.78 -7.21 0.70
C ASP A 74 14.46 -8.48 1.47
N ARG A 75 13.20 -8.85 1.53
CA ARG A 75 12.77 -10.07 2.16
C ARG A 75 11.42 -10.49 1.60
N LYS A 76 11.08 -11.74 1.79
CA LYS A 76 9.79 -12.24 1.34
C LYS A 76 8.71 -11.82 2.32
N PRO A 77 7.64 -11.22 1.84
CA PRO A 77 6.54 -10.87 2.74
C PRO A 77 5.78 -12.11 3.16
N GLY A 78 5.25 -12.06 4.36
CA GLY A 78 4.45 -13.15 4.91
C GLY A 78 3.02 -12.72 5.14
N PRO A 79 2.20 -13.63 5.70
CA PRO A 79 0.79 -13.31 5.98
C PRO A 79 0.62 -12.10 6.89
N LYS A 80 1.53 -11.91 7.82
CA LYS A 80 1.47 -10.74 8.71
C LYS A 80 1.61 -9.45 7.94
N ASP A 81 2.47 -9.46 6.93
CA ASP A 81 2.69 -8.27 6.10
C ASP A 81 1.44 -7.96 5.29
N VAL A 82 0.76 -8.99 4.77
CA VAL A 82 -0.48 -8.79 4.05
C VAL A 82 -1.54 -8.20 4.98
N ASN A 83 -1.65 -8.76 6.18
CA ASN A 83 -2.63 -8.25 7.15
C ASN A 83 -2.34 -6.80 7.50
N GLU A 84 -1.07 -6.47 7.65
CA GLU A 84 -0.69 -5.10 7.95
C GLU A 84 -1.02 -4.16 6.79
N ALA A 85 -0.75 -4.60 5.57
CA ALA A 85 -1.05 -3.79 4.38
C ALA A 85 -2.54 -3.54 4.28
N VAL A 86 -3.35 -4.56 4.48
CA VAL A 86 -4.80 -4.42 4.41
C VAL A 86 -5.30 -3.50 5.52
N ALA A 87 -4.76 -3.64 6.72
CA ALA A 87 -5.16 -2.78 7.83
C ALA A 87 -4.81 -1.32 7.56
N CYS A 88 -3.62 -1.08 7.02
CA CYS A 88 -3.20 0.27 6.69
C CYS A 88 -4.09 0.86 5.60
N LEU A 89 -4.36 0.08 4.56
CA LEU A 89 -5.23 0.54 3.49
C LEU A 89 -6.62 0.85 4.02
N THR A 90 -7.15 -0.01 4.89
CA THR A 90 -8.46 0.19 5.46
C THR A 90 -8.53 1.52 6.22
N SER A 91 -7.50 1.80 7.03
CA SER A 91 -7.45 3.07 7.77
C SER A 91 -7.44 4.26 6.81
N ILE A 92 -6.67 4.16 5.75
CA ILE A 92 -6.58 5.25 4.78
C ILE A 92 -7.89 5.43 4.04
N LEU A 93 -8.54 4.32 3.64
CA LEU A 93 -9.82 4.39 2.97
C LEU A 93 -10.90 5.01 3.86
N GLN A 94 -10.91 4.63 5.12
CA GLN A 94 -11.88 5.18 6.06
C GLN A 94 -11.70 6.69 6.19
N TYR A 95 -10.45 7.13 6.28
CA TYR A 95 -10.17 8.55 6.36
C TYR A 95 -10.66 9.28 5.13
N CYS A 96 -10.42 8.73 3.95
CA CYS A 96 -10.81 9.37 2.69
C CYS A 96 -12.30 9.38 2.46
N GLU A 97 -13.00 8.41 3.04
CA GLU A 97 -14.44 8.30 2.86
C GLU A 97 -15.24 9.09 3.89
N GLU A 98 -14.61 9.51 4.95
CA GLU A 98 -15.32 10.26 5.98
C GLU A 98 -15.74 11.62 5.46
N PRO A 99 -16.97 12.02 5.73
CA PRO A 99 -17.40 13.37 5.36
C PRO A 99 -16.66 14.39 6.20
N VAL A 100 -16.25 15.43 5.58
CA VAL A 100 -15.50 16.49 6.25
C VAL A 100 -16.44 17.52 6.84
#